data_733d37d92ba2a4a1740ed36453d5d194
#
_entry.id   733d37d92ba2a4a1740ed36453d5d194
#
_cell.length_a   1.000
_cell.length_b   1.000
_cell.length_c   1.000
_cell.angle_alpha   90.00
_cell.angle_beta   90.00
_cell.angle_gamma   90.00
#
_symmetry.space_group_name_H-M   'P 1'
#
loop_
_entity.id
_entity.type
_entity.pdbx_description
1 polymer ?
#
loop_
_entity_poly.entity_id
_entity_poly.type
_entity_poly.pdbx_seq_one_letter_code
_entity_poly.pdbx_strand_id
1 'polypeptide(L)'
;MVDIEQYKKMIIQNLDSLDIIKKSKQIMIDYFKETLETDSSEYLLKDICLETLEDNAKLISYGVRFDALRDNMFQFCIVFQIYSKEKDFLYNYYSYFDANGDLIDNFID
;
A
#
# COMPACT_ATOMS: atom_id res chain seq x y z
N MET A 1 4.16 16.78 -26.19
CA MET A 1 4.87 16.53 -24.91
C MET A 1 3.85 16.36 -23.80
N VAL A 2 4.00 15.33 -23.02
CA VAL A 2 3.08 15.05 -21.93
C VAL A 2 3.45 15.89 -20.71
N ASP A 3 2.45 16.59 -20.17
CA ASP A 3 2.61 17.39 -18.96
C ASP A 3 2.55 16.47 -17.73
N ILE A 4 3.65 16.37 -17.00
CA ILE A 4 3.75 15.53 -15.80
C ILE A 4 2.71 15.92 -14.77
N GLU A 5 2.42 17.20 -14.61
CA GLU A 5 1.40 17.68 -13.66
C GLU A 5 0.00 17.22 -14.04
N GLN A 6 -0.33 17.17 -15.34
CA GLN A 6 -1.59 16.63 -15.81
C GLN A 6 -1.71 15.13 -15.55
N TYR A 7 -0.64 14.40 -15.78
CA TYR A 7 -0.58 12.96 -15.48
C TYR A 7 -0.81 12.70 -13.99
N LYS A 8 -0.12 13.46 -13.15
CA LYS A 8 -0.24 13.35 -11.71
C LYS A 8 -1.68 13.60 -11.25
N LYS A 9 -2.30 14.65 -11.77
CA LYS A 9 -3.72 14.96 -11.46
C LYS A 9 -4.65 13.84 -11.87
N MET A 10 -4.45 13.29 -13.06
CA MET A 10 -5.29 12.20 -13.57
C MET A 10 -5.18 10.95 -12.70
N ILE A 11 -3.96 10.60 -12.30
CA ILE A 11 -3.72 9.45 -11.42
C ILE A 11 -4.38 9.67 -10.07
N ILE A 12 -4.21 10.85 -9.47
CA ILE A 12 -4.80 11.19 -8.18
C ILE A 12 -6.32 11.14 -8.26
N GLN A 13 -6.94 11.66 -9.32
CA GLN A 13 -8.39 11.61 -9.50
C GLN A 13 -8.91 10.19 -9.56
N ASN A 14 -8.21 9.29 -10.26
CA ASN A 14 -8.58 7.89 -10.34
C ASN A 14 -8.42 7.18 -8.99
N LEU A 15 -7.34 7.46 -8.28
CA LEU A 15 -7.11 6.91 -6.95
C LEU A 15 -8.20 7.37 -5.97
N ASP A 16 -8.57 8.64 -6.02
CA ASP A 16 -9.60 9.21 -5.15
C ASP A 16 -10.99 8.65 -5.47
N SER A 17 -11.35 8.56 -6.75
CA SER A 17 -12.67 8.07 -7.15
C SER A 17 -12.90 6.60 -6.78
N LEU A 18 -11.84 5.81 -6.68
CA LEU A 18 -11.90 4.40 -6.30
C LEU A 18 -11.52 4.18 -4.83
N ASP A 19 -11.21 5.24 -4.09
CA ASP A 19 -10.75 5.17 -2.69
C ASP A 19 -9.55 4.23 -2.49
N ILE A 20 -8.67 4.15 -3.47
CA ILE A 20 -7.59 3.16 -3.48
C ILE A 20 -6.61 3.36 -2.33
N ILE A 21 -6.22 4.61 -2.06
CA ILE A 21 -5.26 4.88 -0.98
C ILE A 21 -5.86 4.49 0.37
N LYS A 22 -7.13 4.82 0.60
CA LYS A 22 -7.85 4.45 1.81
C LYS A 22 -8.00 2.94 1.94
N LYS A 23 -8.37 2.27 0.84
CA LYS A 23 -8.48 0.80 0.79
C LYS A 23 -7.13 0.15 1.10
N SER A 24 -6.04 0.65 0.50
CA SER A 24 -4.71 0.13 0.73
C SER A 24 -4.32 0.22 2.20
N LYS A 25 -4.60 1.36 2.83
CA LYS A 25 -4.30 1.58 4.24
C LYS A 25 -5.09 0.61 5.13
N GLN A 26 -6.37 0.43 4.85
CA GLN A 26 -7.22 -0.49 5.60
C GLN A 26 -6.79 -1.95 5.43
N ILE A 27 -6.48 -2.35 4.20
CA ILE A 27 -5.98 -3.70 3.90
C ILE A 27 -4.67 -3.96 4.63
N MET A 28 -3.77 -2.97 4.66
CA MET A 28 -2.52 -3.05 5.39
C MET A 28 -2.76 -3.29 6.88
N ILE A 29 -3.65 -2.52 7.50
CA ILE A 29 -3.98 -2.66 8.91
C ILE A 29 -4.56 -4.04 9.19
N ASP A 30 -5.49 -4.50 8.36
CA ASP A 30 -6.11 -5.82 8.50
C ASP A 30 -5.09 -6.94 8.33
N TYR A 31 -4.16 -6.80 7.38
CA TYR A 31 -3.09 -7.76 7.14
C TYR A 31 -2.20 -7.92 8.37
N PHE A 32 -1.73 -6.84 8.95
CA PHE A 32 -0.88 -6.91 10.13
C PHE A 32 -1.64 -7.41 11.35
N LYS A 33 -2.88 -7.00 11.51
CA LYS A 33 -3.73 -7.46 12.61
C LYS A 33 -3.94 -8.97 12.54
N GLU A 34 -4.30 -9.48 11.38
CA GLU A 34 -4.50 -10.91 11.17
C GLU A 34 -3.21 -11.70 11.38
N THR A 35 -2.09 -11.21 10.85
CA THR A 35 -0.80 -11.89 10.97
C THR A 35 -0.35 -11.96 12.42
N LEU A 36 -0.51 -10.89 13.19
CA LEU A 36 -0.13 -10.86 14.60
C LEU A 36 -1.05 -11.74 15.47
N GLU A 37 -2.30 -11.94 15.08
CA GLU A 37 -3.23 -12.79 15.80
C GLU A 37 -3.05 -14.28 15.51
N THR A 38 -2.64 -14.62 14.29
CA THR A 38 -2.64 -16.02 13.83
C THR A 38 -1.26 -16.63 13.71
N ASP A 39 -0.20 -15.85 13.72
CA ASP A 39 1.12 -16.36 13.44
C ASP A 39 2.12 -16.09 14.56
N SER A 40 2.91 -17.10 14.79
CA SER A 40 4.10 -17.02 15.60
C SER A 40 5.24 -16.24 14.91
N SER A 41 5.01 -15.62 13.76
CA SER A 41 5.99 -14.72 13.15
C SER A 41 6.12 -13.41 13.91
N GLU A 42 5.82 -13.41 15.19
CA GLU A 42 6.21 -12.41 16.17
C GLU A 42 7.62 -11.90 15.92
N TYR A 43 8.44 -12.75 15.35
CA TYR A 43 9.82 -12.45 15.04
C TYR A 43 9.97 -11.31 13.99
N LEU A 44 9.11 -11.30 12.98
CA LEU A 44 9.17 -10.30 11.92
C LEU A 44 8.37 -9.03 12.23
N LEU A 45 7.31 -9.17 13.03
CA LEU A 45 6.36 -8.08 13.26
C LEU A 45 6.36 -7.56 14.71
N LYS A 46 7.32 -7.97 15.51
CA LYS A 46 7.37 -7.64 16.94
C LYS A 46 7.40 -6.15 17.25
N ASP A 47 7.95 -5.35 16.34
CA ASP A 47 8.09 -3.91 16.55
C ASP A 47 6.91 -3.10 16.00
N ILE A 48 5.92 -3.78 15.44
CA ILE A 48 4.72 -3.13 14.94
C ILE A 48 3.70 -2.98 16.07
N CYS A 49 3.32 -1.75 16.32
CA CYS A 49 2.27 -1.42 17.30
C CYS A 49 0.96 -1.19 16.57
N LEU A 50 0.00 -2.12 16.70
CA LEU A 50 -1.30 -2.02 16.02
C LEU A 50 -2.08 -0.78 16.41
N GLU A 51 -1.97 -0.34 17.67
CA GLU A 51 -2.69 0.83 18.16
C GLU A 51 -2.27 2.12 17.44
N THR A 52 -1.01 2.20 17.02
CA THR A 52 -0.45 3.39 16.37
C THR A 52 -0.12 3.16 14.90
N LEU A 53 -0.45 1.99 14.35
CA LEU A 53 -0.08 1.63 12.99
C LEU A 53 -0.60 2.64 11.97
N GLU A 54 -1.83 3.09 12.10
CA GLU A 54 -2.42 4.08 11.20
C GLU A 54 -1.62 5.37 11.17
N ASP A 55 -1.20 5.86 12.34
CA ASP A 55 -0.43 7.09 12.46
C ASP A 55 1.03 6.91 12.06
N ASN A 56 1.53 5.67 12.16
CA ASN A 56 2.93 5.34 11.87
C ASN A 56 3.14 4.77 10.46
N ALA A 57 2.12 4.80 9.63
CA ALA A 57 2.22 4.43 8.23
C ALA A 57 2.19 5.70 7.37
N LYS A 58 3.22 5.86 6.53
CA LYS A 58 3.36 7.06 5.69
C LYS A 58 3.28 6.67 4.23
N LEU A 59 2.37 7.30 3.49
CA LEU A 59 2.29 7.15 2.04
C LEU A 59 3.53 7.77 1.40
N ILE A 60 4.32 6.96 0.70
CA ILE A 60 5.56 7.43 0.07
C ILE A 60 5.53 7.38 -1.44
N SER A 61 4.66 6.56 -2.02
CA SER A 61 4.59 6.41 -3.47
C SER A 61 3.22 5.95 -3.91
N TYR A 62 2.77 6.46 -5.03
CA TYR A 62 1.57 6.00 -5.70
C TYR A 62 1.77 6.17 -7.20
N GLY A 63 1.11 5.33 -7.99
CA GLY A 63 1.26 5.42 -9.43
C GLY A 63 0.57 4.28 -10.14
N VAL A 64 0.97 4.07 -11.38
CA VAL A 64 0.41 3.03 -12.23
C VAL A 64 1.54 2.22 -12.86
N ARG A 65 1.26 0.97 -13.17
CA ARG A 65 2.17 0.14 -13.95
C ARG A 65 1.37 -0.77 -14.88
N PHE A 66 2.05 -1.31 -15.88
CA PHE A 66 1.50 -2.32 -16.77
C PHE A 66 2.27 -3.61 -16.54
N ASP A 67 1.55 -4.69 -16.22
CA ASP A 67 2.17 -5.99 -15.97
C ASP A 67 2.37 -6.72 -17.32
N ALA A 68 3.62 -6.73 -17.81
CA ALA A 68 3.96 -7.32 -19.11
C ALA A 68 3.72 -8.84 -19.14
N LEU A 69 3.79 -9.51 -17.99
CA LEU A 69 3.56 -10.95 -17.91
C LEU A 69 2.07 -11.30 -17.94
N ARG A 70 1.20 -10.32 -17.79
CA ARG A 70 -0.26 -10.48 -17.78
C ARG A 70 -0.91 -9.59 -18.83
N ASP A 71 -0.42 -9.67 -20.07
CA ASP A 71 -0.93 -8.92 -21.22
C ASP A 71 -0.99 -7.41 -21.00
N ASN A 72 0.02 -6.85 -20.34
CA ASN A 72 0.10 -5.43 -20.00
C ASN A 72 -1.11 -4.95 -19.18
N MET A 73 -1.60 -5.80 -18.27
CA MET A 73 -2.71 -5.44 -17.39
C MET A 73 -2.35 -4.21 -16.57
N PHE A 74 -3.26 -3.24 -16.56
CA PHE A 74 -3.11 -2.00 -15.81
C PHE A 74 -3.27 -2.26 -14.32
N GLN A 75 -2.40 -1.64 -13.50
CA GLN A 75 -2.45 -1.75 -12.06
C GLN A 75 -2.13 -0.42 -11.40
N PHE A 76 -2.86 -0.12 -10.32
CA PHE A 76 -2.47 0.95 -9.40
C PHE A 76 -1.48 0.38 -8.39
N CYS A 77 -0.42 1.15 -8.10
CA CYS A 77 0.63 0.76 -7.14
C CYS A 77 0.64 1.74 -5.99
N ILE A 78 0.52 1.26 -4.76
CA ILE A 78 0.53 2.08 -3.55
C ILE A 78 1.62 1.55 -2.62
N VAL A 79 2.43 2.45 -2.07
CA VAL A 79 3.49 2.08 -1.13
C VAL A 79 3.40 2.93 0.13
N PHE A 80 3.34 2.26 1.27
CA PHE A 80 3.45 2.87 2.59
C PHE A 80 4.76 2.46 3.25
N GLN A 81 5.39 3.41 3.93
CA GLN A 81 6.46 3.09 4.89
C GLN A 81 5.85 2.93 6.26
N ILE A 82 6.27 1.88 6.96
CA ILE A 82 5.76 1.56 8.29
C ILE A 82 6.86 1.77 9.31
N TYR A 83 6.53 2.48 10.37
CA TYR A 83 7.45 2.84 11.44
C TYR A 83 7.01 2.23 12.76
N SER A 84 7.98 2.00 13.65
CA SER A 84 7.70 1.56 15.01
C SER A 84 7.10 2.70 15.83
N LYS A 85 6.66 2.37 17.04
CA LYS A 85 6.18 3.36 18.01
C LYS A 85 7.24 4.44 18.28
N GLU A 86 8.51 4.07 18.26
CA GLU A 86 9.65 4.96 18.46
C GLU A 86 10.08 5.69 17.18
N LYS A 87 9.32 5.51 16.09
CA LYS A 87 9.56 6.16 14.80
C LYS A 87 10.78 5.63 14.03
N ASP A 88 11.18 4.39 14.30
CA ASP A 88 12.19 3.70 13.51
C ASP A 88 11.53 3.04 12.29
N PHE A 89 12.18 3.14 11.12
CA PHE A 89 11.70 2.51 9.92
C PHE A 89 11.73 0.98 10.07
N LEU A 90 10.63 0.33 9.71
CA LEU A 90 10.50 -1.13 9.80
C LEU A 90 10.38 -1.78 8.42
N TYR A 91 9.35 -1.41 7.66
CA TYR A 91 9.01 -2.08 6.41
C TYR A 91 8.42 -1.11 5.41
N ASN A 92 8.53 -1.49 4.13
CA ASN A 92 7.68 -0.96 3.06
C ASN A 92 6.52 -1.93 2.85
N TYR A 93 5.32 -1.41 2.74
CA TYR A 93 4.13 -2.18 2.39
C TYR A 93 3.68 -1.80 0.99
N TYR A 94 3.63 -2.79 0.10
CA TYR A 94 3.24 -2.63 -1.29
C TYR A 94 1.87 -3.22 -1.52
N SER A 95 1.01 -2.52 -2.24
CA SER A 95 -0.27 -3.05 -2.68
C SER A 95 -0.52 -2.68 -4.14
N TYR A 96 -1.13 -3.61 -4.86
CA TYR A 96 -1.46 -3.46 -6.27
C TYR A 96 -2.95 -3.71 -6.46
N PHE A 97 -3.59 -2.82 -7.20
CA PHE A 97 -5.03 -2.87 -7.45
C PHE A 97 -5.28 -2.87 -8.96
N ASP A 98 -6.35 -3.54 -9.39
CA ASP A 98 -6.76 -3.47 -10.80
C ASP A 98 -7.49 -2.16 -11.12
N ALA A 99 -7.92 -2.01 -12.37
CA ALA A 99 -8.61 -0.80 -12.83
C ALA A 99 -9.94 -0.56 -12.12
N ASN A 100 -10.52 -1.59 -11.52
CA ASN A 100 -11.78 -1.51 -10.77
C ASN A 100 -11.57 -1.18 -9.29
N GLY A 101 -10.31 -1.13 -8.85
CA GLY A 101 -9.99 -0.86 -7.46
C GLY A 101 -9.99 -2.10 -6.57
N ASP A 102 -9.92 -3.29 -7.16
CA ASP A 102 -9.84 -4.54 -6.41
C ASP A 102 -8.38 -4.93 -6.20
N LEU A 103 -8.06 -5.42 -5.00
CA LEU A 103 -6.70 -5.83 -4.66
C LEU A 103 -6.26 -7.03 -5.50
N ILE A 104 -5.11 -6.92 -6.15
CA ILE A 104 -4.49 -8.01 -6.92
C ILE A 104 -3.44 -8.72 -6.08
N ASP A 105 -2.58 -7.96 -5.40
CA ASP A 105 -1.46 -8.49 -4.66
C ASP A 105 -0.98 -7.47 -3.62
N ASN A 106 -0.35 -7.97 -2.56
CA ASN A 106 0.28 -7.12 -1.55
C ASN A 106 1.44 -7.88 -0.90
N PHE A 107 2.46 -7.14 -0.47
CA PHE A 107 3.60 -7.72 0.23
C PHE A 107 4.35 -6.67 1.03
N ILE A 108 5.18 -7.14 1.96
CA ILE A 108 6.09 -6.30 2.75
C ILE A 108 7.54 -6.60 2.35
N ASP A 109 8.35 -5.57 2.45
CA ASP A 109 9.77 -5.67 2.10
C ASP A 109 10.64 -4.94 3.12
#